data_612ba2d1fb21c75432e92532864e2a04
#
_entry.id   612ba2d1fb21c75432e92532864e2a04
#
_cell.length_a   1.000
_cell.length_b   1.000
_cell.length_c   1.000
_cell.angle_alpha   90.00
_cell.angle_beta   90.00
_cell.angle_gamma   90.00
#
_symmetry.space_group_name_H-M   'P 1'
#
loop_
_entity.id
_entity.type
_entity.pdbx_description
1 polymer ?
#
loop_
_entity_poly.entity_id
_entity_poly.type
_entity_poly.pdbx_seq_one_letter_code
_entity_poly.pdbx_strand_id
1 'polypeptide(L)'
;YMIQQALENELFLAARHRPVVTLVSQVRVDPRDPAFEKPEKPIGPFYSEARAAELKGQGWQLREDSGRGWRRVVPSPQPVEIVEEQAIRTLRDAGFIVIAIGGGGVPVVRRDDGTLEGVEAVIDKDRAAAVLARDLRIPTLVIVTEQPPAEQRRRFNPNVWQPQPERSHTLTGTMKKN
;
A
#
# COMPACT_ATOMS: atom_id res chain seq x y z
N TYR A 1 -11.10 0.62 -12.93
CA TYR A 1 -11.61 -0.23 -14.01
C TYR A 1 -10.58 -0.44 -15.12
N MET A 2 -9.75 0.55 -15.45
CA MET A 2 -8.77 0.50 -16.57
C MET A 2 -7.84 -0.72 -16.49
N ILE A 3 -7.26 -1.01 -15.31
CA ILE A 3 -6.39 -2.17 -15.12
C ILE A 3 -7.18 -3.47 -15.30
N GLN A 4 -8.39 -3.55 -14.77
CA GLN A 4 -9.24 -4.73 -14.93
C GLN A 4 -9.54 -4.98 -16.41
N GLN A 5 -10.01 -3.96 -17.12
CA GLN A 5 -10.34 -4.07 -18.56
C GLN A 5 -9.10 -4.46 -19.39
N ALA A 6 -7.96 -3.84 -19.16
CA ALA A 6 -6.73 -4.16 -19.88
C ALA A 6 -6.31 -5.62 -19.63
N LEU A 7 -6.38 -6.07 -18.38
CA LEU A 7 -6.02 -7.46 -18.04
C LEU A 7 -7.00 -8.48 -18.64
N GLU A 8 -8.31 -8.19 -18.64
CA GLU A 8 -9.31 -9.05 -19.28
C GLU A 8 -9.05 -9.17 -20.80
N ASN A 9 -8.72 -8.06 -21.47
CA ASN A 9 -8.37 -8.07 -22.88
C ASN A 9 -7.11 -8.91 -23.17
N GLU A 10 -6.05 -8.74 -22.37
CA GLU A 10 -4.82 -9.53 -22.52
C GLU A 10 -5.05 -11.03 -22.29
N LEU A 11 -5.85 -11.37 -21.28
CA LEU A 11 -6.22 -12.76 -21.02
C LEU A 11 -7.03 -13.36 -22.17
N PHE A 12 -7.98 -12.60 -22.73
CA PHE A 12 -8.75 -13.03 -23.89
C PHE A 12 -7.87 -13.28 -25.12
N LEU A 13 -6.97 -12.33 -25.44
CA LEU A 13 -6.02 -12.48 -26.55
C LEU A 13 -5.06 -13.66 -26.37
N ALA A 14 -4.70 -13.94 -25.11
CA ALA A 14 -3.87 -15.10 -24.77
C ALA A 14 -4.63 -16.44 -24.70
N ALA A 15 -5.91 -16.47 -25.04
CA ALA A 15 -6.82 -17.61 -24.92
C ALA A 15 -6.85 -18.19 -23.48
N ARG A 16 -6.76 -17.32 -22.47
CA ARG A 16 -6.82 -17.67 -21.06
C ARG A 16 -8.10 -17.10 -20.47
N HIS A 17 -9.02 -17.99 -20.08
CA HIS A 17 -10.33 -17.61 -19.54
C HIS A 17 -10.28 -17.62 -18.01
N ARG A 18 -9.89 -16.49 -17.42
CA ARG A 18 -9.98 -16.26 -15.99
C ARG A 18 -10.75 -14.97 -15.71
N PRO A 19 -11.78 -15.00 -14.87
CA PRO A 19 -12.51 -13.79 -14.53
C PRO A 19 -11.62 -12.85 -13.69
N VAL A 20 -11.74 -11.55 -13.94
CA VAL A 20 -11.02 -10.52 -13.19
C VAL A 20 -12.04 -9.66 -12.44
N VAL A 21 -11.73 -9.31 -11.20
CA VAL A 21 -12.57 -8.44 -10.37
C VAL A 21 -11.73 -7.42 -9.64
N THR A 22 -12.25 -6.21 -9.54
CA THR A 22 -11.66 -5.14 -8.69
C THR A 22 -12.49 -4.96 -7.44
N LEU A 23 -11.85 -4.98 -6.28
CA LEU A 23 -12.46 -4.70 -4.98
C LEU A 23 -11.98 -3.37 -4.44
N VAL A 24 -12.91 -2.52 -4.02
CA VAL A 24 -12.60 -1.42 -3.12
C VAL A 24 -12.17 -2.04 -1.80
N SER A 25 -11.01 -1.64 -1.30
CA SER A 25 -10.40 -2.25 -0.12
C SER A 25 -10.15 -1.22 0.96
N GLN A 26 -10.57 -1.54 2.16
CA GLN A 26 -10.33 -0.79 3.37
C GLN A 26 -9.16 -1.40 4.15
N VAL A 27 -8.32 -0.55 4.71
CA VAL A 27 -7.14 -0.98 5.48
C VAL A 27 -7.25 -0.42 6.88
N ARG A 28 -7.42 -1.31 7.85
CA ARG A 28 -7.48 -0.91 9.24
C ARG A 28 -6.09 -0.53 9.75
N VAL A 29 -6.04 0.58 10.47
CA VAL A 29 -4.83 1.11 11.13
C VAL A 29 -5.08 1.33 12.62
N ASP A 30 -4.01 1.44 13.41
CA ASP A 30 -4.11 1.84 14.81
C ASP A 30 -4.25 3.38 14.88
N PRO A 31 -5.31 3.92 15.51
CA PRO A 31 -5.45 5.37 15.66
C PRO A 31 -4.33 6.02 16.48
N ARG A 32 -3.57 5.24 17.24
CA ARG A 32 -2.42 5.70 18.05
C ARG A 32 -1.08 5.54 17.33
N ASP A 33 -1.10 5.21 16.03
CA ASP A 33 0.15 5.07 15.27
C ASP A 33 0.91 6.40 15.27
N PRO A 34 2.22 6.40 15.60
CA PRO A 34 3.05 7.61 15.64
C PRO A 34 3.08 8.41 14.33
N ALA A 35 2.75 7.78 13.20
CA ALA A 35 2.66 8.46 11.92
C ALA A 35 1.61 9.57 11.89
N PHE A 36 0.58 9.52 12.74
CA PHE A 36 -0.41 10.59 12.85
C PHE A 36 0.16 11.86 13.51
N GLU A 37 1.07 11.69 14.46
CA GLU A 37 1.75 12.82 15.11
C GLU A 37 2.88 13.38 14.24
N LYS A 38 3.54 12.52 13.46
CA LYS A 38 4.68 12.87 12.63
C LYS A 38 4.49 12.42 11.16
N PRO A 39 3.75 13.19 10.36
CA PRO A 39 3.54 12.89 8.96
C PRO A 39 4.84 12.94 8.15
N GLU A 40 5.13 11.86 7.41
CA GLU A 40 6.36 11.75 6.61
C GLU A 40 6.13 11.26 5.17
N LYS A 41 4.91 10.82 4.81
CA LYS A 41 4.62 10.29 3.47
C LYS A 41 4.45 11.42 2.47
N PRO A 42 5.37 11.59 1.49
CA PRO A 42 5.23 12.64 0.48
C PRO A 42 4.09 12.29 -0.49
N ILE A 43 3.23 13.26 -0.77
CA ILE A 43 2.14 13.16 -1.74
C ILE A 43 2.06 14.41 -2.63
N GLY A 44 1.31 14.29 -3.72
CA GLY A 44 1.03 15.41 -4.63
C GLY A 44 2.23 15.86 -5.47
N PRO A 45 2.12 17.03 -6.10
CA PRO A 45 3.17 17.56 -6.96
C PRO A 45 4.37 18.09 -6.17
N PHE A 46 5.43 18.42 -6.88
CA PHE A 46 6.57 19.15 -6.34
C PHE A 46 6.30 20.65 -6.37
N TYR A 47 6.64 21.32 -5.28
CA TYR A 47 6.55 22.79 -5.14
C TYR A 47 7.94 23.40 -5.08
N SER A 48 8.08 24.64 -5.59
CA SER A 48 9.26 25.47 -5.35
C SER A 48 9.36 25.86 -3.88
N GLU A 49 10.53 26.26 -3.43
CA GLU A 49 10.75 26.71 -2.04
C GLU A 49 9.85 27.90 -1.68
N ALA A 50 9.72 28.87 -2.58
CA ALA A 50 8.84 30.04 -2.39
C ALA A 50 7.38 29.61 -2.20
N ARG A 51 6.88 28.71 -3.06
CA ARG A 51 5.50 28.22 -2.95
C ARG A 51 5.29 27.36 -1.69
N ALA A 52 6.30 26.60 -1.31
CA ALA A 52 6.25 25.82 -0.07
C ALA A 52 6.18 26.71 1.18
N ALA A 53 6.89 27.85 1.20
CA ALA A 53 6.80 28.81 2.29
C ALA A 53 5.37 29.37 2.45
N GLU A 54 4.72 29.75 1.34
CA GLU A 54 3.34 30.23 1.35
C GLU A 54 2.36 29.14 1.88
N LEU A 55 2.48 27.90 1.40
CA LEU A 55 1.63 26.79 1.80
C LEU A 55 1.83 26.42 3.28
N LYS A 56 3.06 26.50 3.78
CA LYS A 56 3.35 26.32 5.21
C LYS A 56 2.66 27.41 6.06
N GLY A 57 2.63 28.65 5.58
CA GLY A 57 1.87 29.72 6.20
C GLY A 57 0.35 29.48 6.24
N GLN A 58 -0.18 28.62 5.37
CA GLN A 58 -1.56 28.16 5.34
C GLN A 58 -1.80 26.88 6.17
N GLY A 59 -0.80 26.41 6.93
CA GLY A 59 -0.90 25.23 7.78
C GLY A 59 -0.56 23.91 7.11
N TRP A 60 -0.06 23.92 5.87
CA TRP A 60 0.35 22.68 5.20
C TRP A 60 1.67 22.16 5.77
N GLN A 61 1.73 20.85 5.94
CA GLN A 61 2.99 20.18 6.26
C GLN A 61 3.71 19.81 4.96
N LEU A 62 4.89 20.37 4.74
CA LEU A 62 5.71 20.10 3.57
C LEU A 62 7.13 19.74 3.98
N ARG A 63 7.71 18.82 3.24
CA ARG A 63 9.11 18.39 3.38
C ARG A 63 9.80 18.42 2.02
N GLU A 64 11.08 18.70 2.03
CA GLU A 64 11.92 18.55 0.84
C GLU A 64 12.06 17.07 0.48
N ASP A 65 11.87 16.75 -0.80
CA ASP A 65 11.93 15.37 -1.30
C ASP A 65 13.12 15.18 -2.25
N SER A 66 14.26 14.84 -1.66
CA SER A 66 15.46 14.36 -2.37
C SER A 66 16.00 15.35 -3.44
N GLY A 67 16.02 16.64 -3.14
CA GLY A 67 16.54 17.68 -4.04
C GLY A 67 15.65 18.02 -5.24
N ARG A 68 14.47 17.39 -5.34
CA ARG A 68 13.50 17.61 -6.44
C ARG A 68 12.50 18.73 -6.16
N GLY A 69 12.50 19.26 -4.95
CA GLY A 69 11.57 20.26 -4.45
C GLY A 69 10.78 19.82 -3.24
N TRP A 70 9.79 20.61 -2.88
CA TRP A 70 8.96 20.40 -1.69
C TRP A 70 7.68 19.64 -2.03
N ARG A 71 7.30 18.73 -1.15
CA ARG A 71 6.01 18.00 -1.28
C ARG A 71 5.23 18.04 0.03
N ARG A 72 3.91 18.02 -0.08
CA ARG A 72 3.04 17.80 1.07
C ARG A 72 3.36 16.44 1.69
N VAL A 73 3.42 16.40 3.03
CA VAL A 73 3.52 15.15 3.76
C VAL A 73 2.23 14.88 4.53
N VAL A 74 1.86 13.60 4.61
CA VAL A 74 0.67 13.11 5.30
C VAL A 74 1.03 11.91 6.17
N PRO A 75 0.18 11.56 7.15
CA PRO A 75 0.34 10.33 7.92
C PRO A 75 0.38 9.10 7.01
N SER A 76 1.23 8.14 7.34
CA SER A 76 1.28 6.84 6.68
C SER A 76 1.40 5.73 7.73
N PRO A 77 0.31 5.46 8.47
CA PRO A 77 0.31 4.48 9.54
C PRO A 77 0.51 3.06 9.00
N GLN A 78 0.88 2.16 9.90
CA GLN A 78 1.08 0.76 9.57
C GLN A 78 -0.26 0.09 9.28
N PRO A 79 -0.39 -0.65 8.15
CA PRO A 79 -1.55 -1.48 7.89
C PRO A 79 -1.58 -2.63 8.90
N VAL A 80 -2.71 -2.79 9.57
CA VAL A 80 -2.93 -3.85 10.56
C VAL A 80 -3.68 -5.02 9.93
N GLU A 81 -4.70 -4.71 9.13
CA GLU A 81 -5.66 -5.67 8.59
C GLU A 81 -6.27 -5.13 7.30
N ILE A 82 -6.54 -6.01 6.34
CA ILE A 82 -7.34 -5.71 5.16
C ILE A 82 -8.77 -6.16 5.46
N VAL A 83 -9.71 -5.23 5.51
CA VAL A 83 -11.09 -5.53 5.93
C VAL A 83 -11.76 -6.56 5.01
N GLU A 84 -11.51 -6.48 3.73
CA GLU A 84 -12.07 -7.37 2.70
C GLU A 84 -11.25 -8.67 2.50
N GLU A 85 -10.33 -9.01 3.40
CA GLU A 85 -9.45 -10.19 3.26
C GLU A 85 -10.22 -11.47 2.96
N GLN A 86 -11.33 -11.71 3.67
CA GLN A 86 -12.15 -12.91 3.46
C GLN A 86 -12.81 -12.94 2.07
N ALA A 87 -13.28 -11.81 1.56
CA ALA A 87 -13.85 -11.70 0.21
C ALA A 87 -12.77 -11.96 -0.85
N ILE A 88 -11.58 -11.37 -0.67
CA ILE A 88 -10.43 -11.58 -1.56
C ILE A 88 -10.03 -13.06 -1.58
N ARG A 89 -9.98 -13.71 -0.42
CA ARG A 89 -9.70 -15.14 -0.29
C ARG A 89 -10.70 -15.98 -1.06
N THR A 90 -11.99 -15.74 -0.84
CA THR A 90 -13.08 -16.49 -1.48
C THR A 90 -13.03 -16.37 -3.01
N LEU A 91 -12.84 -15.17 -3.52
CA LEU A 91 -12.75 -14.95 -4.97
C LEU A 91 -11.50 -15.59 -5.57
N ARG A 92 -10.34 -15.45 -4.90
CA ARG A 92 -9.10 -16.12 -5.34
C ARG A 92 -9.28 -17.64 -5.40
N ASP A 93 -9.86 -18.23 -4.37
CA ASP A 93 -10.06 -19.69 -4.27
C ASP A 93 -11.10 -20.19 -5.29
N ALA A 94 -12.03 -19.33 -5.70
CA ALA A 94 -12.94 -19.56 -6.82
C ALA A 94 -12.29 -19.34 -8.21
N GLY A 95 -10.99 -19.03 -8.27
CA GLY A 95 -10.23 -18.92 -9.51
C GLY A 95 -10.19 -17.51 -10.14
N PHE A 96 -10.74 -16.50 -9.48
CA PHE A 96 -10.66 -15.12 -9.96
C PHE A 96 -9.24 -14.55 -9.85
N ILE A 97 -8.92 -13.62 -10.75
CA ILE A 97 -7.83 -12.69 -10.55
C ILE A 97 -8.41 -11.48 -9.82
N VAL A 98 -7.90 -11.22 -8.62
CA VAL A 98 -8.44 -10.16 -7.75
C VAL A 98 -7.50 -8.96 -7.75
N ILE A 99 -8.01 -7.80 -8.13
CA ILE A 99 -7.34 -6.51 -8.00
C ILE A 99 -7.86 -5.86 -6.73
N ALA A 100 -7.01 -5.71 -5.73
CA ALA A 100 -7.38 -5.19 -4.41
C ALA A 100 -6.33 -4.20 -3.90
N ILE A 101 -6.65 -3.49 -2.82
CA ILE A 101 -5.77 -2.52 -2.14
C ILE A 101 -5.14 -1.46 -3.06
N GLY A 102 -5.87 -1.05 -4.11
CA GLY A 102 -5.43 0.00 -5.02
C GLY A 102 -5.02 1.27 -4.26
N GLY A 103 -3.83 1.82 -4.61
CA GLY A 103 -3.26 2.98 -3.90
C GLY A 103 -2.82 2.74 -2.45
N GLY A 104 -2.93 1.51 -1.94
CA GLY A 104 -2.69 1.13 -0.55
C GLY A 104 -3.96 0.83 0.25
N GLY A 105 -5.14 1.04 -0.36
CA GLY A 105 -6.46 0.90 0.27
C GLY A 105 -6.92 2.15 1.03
N VAL A 106 -8.20 2.18 1.41
CA VAL A 106 -8.81 3.26 2.18
C VAL A 106 -8.49 3.08 3.66
N PRO A 107 -7.76 4.01 4.31
CA PRO A 107 -7.42 3.88 5.71
C PRO A 107 -8.65 4.07 6.60
N VAL A 108 -8.87 3.13 7.52
CA VAL A 108 -9.97 3.18 8.49
C VAL A 108 -9.48 2.82 9.88
N VAL A 109 -10.15 3.35 10.89
CA VAL A 109 -10.01 2.92 12.29
C VAL A 109 -11.29 2.24 12.76
N ARG A 110 -11.17 1.33 13.72
CA ARG A 110 -12.32 0.74 14.38
C ARG A 110 -12.64 1.53 15.65
N ARG A 111 -13.87 1.99 15.75
CA ARG A 111 -14.39 2.69 16.94
C ARG A 111 -14.72 1.68 18.05
N ASP A 112 -14.95 2.18 19.26
CA ASP A 112 -15.29 1.34 20.42
C ASP A 112 -16.63 0.59 20.24
N ASP A 113 -17.54 1.14 19.45
CA ASP A 113 -18.82 0.50 19.08
C ASP A 113 -18.67 -0.57 17.99
N GLY A 114 -17.45 -0.79 17.48
CA GLY A 114 -17.13 -1.75 16.44
C GLY A 114 -17.29 -1.24 15.01
N THR A 115 -17.81 -0.04 14.80
CA THR A 115 -17.95 0.57 13.47
C THR A 115 -16.59 1.01 12.90
N LEU A 116 -16.52 1.15 11.59
CA LEU A 116 -15.34 1.65 10.87
C LEU A 116 -15.53 3.11 10.51
N GLU A 117 -14.47 3.89 10.68
CA GLU A 117 -14.41 5.30 10.32
C GLU A 117 -13.18 5.57 9.46
N GLY A 118 -13.36 6.33 8.35
CA GLY A 118 -12.26 6.79 7.51
C GLY A 118 -11.38 7.80 8.24
N VAL A 119 -10.07 7.74 8.00
CA VAL A 119 -9.09 8.67 8.60
C VAL A 119 -8.23 9.33 7.52
N GLU A 120 -7.75 10.54 7.80
CA GLU A 120 -6.86 11.27 6.88
C GLU A 120 -5.44 10.70 6.93
N ALA A 121 -5.19 9.74 6.08
CA ALA A 121 -3.90 9.08 5.94
C ALA A 121 -3.72 8.52 4.53
N VAL A 122 -2.51 8.10 4.18
CA VAL A 122 -2.21 7.37 2.94
C VAL A 122 -1.42 6.12 3.30
N ILE A 123 -2.01 4.97 3.05
CA ILE A 123 -1.36 3.70 3.32
C ILE A 123 -0.24 3.46 2.30
N ASP A 124 0.87 2.92 2.77
CA ASP A 124 1.93 2.45 1.89
C ASP A 124 1.48 1.15 1.20
N LYS A 125 1.40 1.19 -0.14
CA LYS A 125 0.88 0.07 -0.95
C LYS A 125 1.69 -1.22 -0.80
N ASP A 126 3.03 -1.07 -0.63
CA ASP A 126 3.91 -2.24 -0.53
C ASP A 126 3.73 -2.94 0.81
N ARG A 127 3.51 -2.15 1.88
CA ARG A 127 3.18 -2.66 3.21
C ARG A 127 1.80 -3.32 3.24
N ALA A 128 0.79 -2.69 2.64
CA ALA A 128 -0.55 -3.27 2.55
C ALA A 128 -0.53 -4.59 1.75
N ALA A 129 0.20 -4.64 0.63
CA ALA A 129 0.39 -5.85 -0.15
C ALA A 129 1.09 -6.96 0.65
N ALA A 130 2.09 -6.61 1.47
CA ALA A 130 2.77 -7.57 2.33
C ALA A 130 1.85 -8.14 3.42
N VAL A 131 1.02 -7.30 4.05
CA VAL A 131 0.01 -7.74 5.02
C VAL A 131 -0.99 -8.69 4.36
N LEU A 132 -1.56 -8.32 3.21
CA LEU A 132 -2.50 -9.17 2.49
C LEU A 132 -1.87 -10.50 2.06
N ALA A 133 -0.63 -10.46 1.54
CA ALA A 133 0.08 -11.67 1.13
C ALA A 133 0.35 -12.62 2.32
N ARG A 134 0.74 -12.07 3.46
CA ARG A 134 0.93 -12.83 4.71
C ARG A 134 -0.39 -13.49 5.13
N ASP A 135 -1.47 -12.72 5.23
CA ASP A 135 -2.75 -13.18 5.77
C ASP A 135 -3.41 -14.21 4.84
N LEU A 136 -3.27 -14.04 3.53
CA LEU A 136 -3.69 -15.01 2.52
C LEU A 136 -2.72 -16.19 2.35
N ARG A 137 -1.58 -16.19 3.04
CA ARG A 137 -0.50 -17.18 2.87
C ARG A 137 -0.03 -17.32 1.43
N ILE A 138 0.12 -16.19 0.74
CA ILE A 138 0.63 -16.17 -0.63
C ILE A 138 2.14 -16.46 -0.61
N PRO A 139 2.63 -17.47 -1.35
CA PRO A 139 4.04 -17.87 -1.26
C PRO A 139 5.00 -16.90 -1.96
N THR A 140 4.50 -16.05 -2.84
CA THR A 140 5.33 -15.13 -3.64
C THR A 140 4.65 -13.76 -3.73
N LEU A 141 5.36 -12.71 -3.33
CA LEU A 141 4.98 -11.31 -3.54
C LEU A 141 5.97 -10.69 -4.52
N VAL A 142 5.46 -10.17 -5.64
CA VAL A 142 6.28 -9.46 -6.65
C VAL A 142 5.97 -7.97 -6.57
N ILE A 143 6.99 -7.15 -6.35
CA ILE A 143 6.88 -5.69 -6.36
C ILE A 143 7.50 -5.19 -7.67
N VAL A 144 6.65 -4.65 -8.53
CA VAL A 144 7.08 -4.05 -9.81
C VAL A 144 7.37 -2.57 -9.57
N THR A 145 8.56 -2.12 -9.95
CA THR A 145 9.05 -0.76 -9.72
C THR A 145 10.11 -0.36 -10.74
N GLU A 146 10.17 0.93 -11.03
CA GLU A 146 11.23 1.54 -11.85
C GLU A 146 12.51 1.82 -11.05
N GLN A 147 12.47 1.70 -9.73
CA GLN A 147 13.61 2.01 -8.87
C GLN A 147 14.62 0.85 -8.86
N PRO A 148 15.93 1.14 -8.91
CA PRO A 148 16.96 0.12 -8.76
C PRO A 148 16.85 -0.61 -7.40
N PRO A 149 17.20 -1.90 -7.32
CA PRO A 149 17.06 -2.69 -6.08
C PRO A 149 17.76 -2.09 -4.85
N ALA A 150 18.89 -1.37 -5.04
CA ALA A 150 19.62 -0.72 -3.94
C ALA A 150 18.85 0.46 -3.34
N GLU A 151 18.10 1.18 -4.15
CA GLU A 151 17.29 2.33 -3.73
C GLU A 151 15.97 1.88 -3.08
N GLN A 152 15.42 0.77 -3.55
CA GLN A 152 14.30 0.10 -2.88
C GLN A 152 14.64 -0.34 -1.46
N ARG A 153 15.84 -0.91 -1.25
CA ARG A 153 16.29 -1.34 0.07
C ARG A 153 16.35 -0.20 1.08
N ARG A 154 16.62 1.03 0.63
CA ARG A 154 16.65 2.23 1.49
C ARG A 154 15.26 2.75 1.86
N ARG A 155 14.26 2.53 0.99
CA ARG A 155 12.86 2.93 1.21
C ARG A 155 12.06 1.90 2.00
N PHE A 156 12.44 0.65 1.91
CA PHE A 156 11.79 -0.43 2.65
C PHE A 156 12.31 -0.40 4.09
N ASN A 157 11.48 0.06 5.02
CA ASN A 157 11.84 0.04 6.43
C ASN A 157 11.78 -1.40 6.94
N PRO A 158 12.93 -2.03 7.28
CA PRO A 158 12.97 -3.42 7.72
C PRO A 158 12.23 -3.64 9.05
N ASN A 159 11.98 -2.59 9.83
CA ASN A 159 11.24 -2.69 11.10
C ASN A 159 9.74 -2.86 10.91
N VAL A 160 9.22 -2.66 9.69
CA VAL A 160 7.80 -2.80 9.36
C VAL A 160 7.48 -4.19 8.86
N TRP A 161 8.47 -4.83 8.29
CA TRP A 161 8.34 -6.17 7.76
C TRP A 161 9.64 -6.92 8.06
N GLN A 162 9.82 -7.30 9.33
CA GLN A 162 10.86 -8.28 9.66
C GLN A 162 10.26 -9.65 9.46
N PRO A 163 10.76 -10.42 8.49
CA PRO A 163 10.59 -11.87 8.55
C PRO A 163 11.18 -12.33 9.88
N GLN A 164 10.50 -13.24 10.53
CA GLN A 164 11.13 -14.03 11.57
C GLN A 164 12.52 -14.47 11.08
N PRO A 165 13.57 -14.50 11.90
CA PRO A 165 14.95 -14.76 11.49
C PRO A 165 15.14 -15.99 10.60
N GLU A 166 14.19 -16.92 10.59
CA GLU A 166 14.16 -18.15 9.81
C GLU A 166 13.54 -18.02 8.41
N ARG A 167 13.04 -16.83 8.02
CA ARG A 167 12.44 -16.60 6.70
C ARG A 167 13.23 -15.56 5.92
N SER A 168 14.08 -16.00 5.03
CA SER A 168 14.79 -15.08 4.13
C SER A 168 13.81 -14.54 3.10
N HIS A 169 13.49 -13.25 3.20
CA HIS A 169 12.73 -12.55 2.16
C HIS A 169 13.67 -11.61 1.43
N THR A 170 13.70 -11.72 0.13
CA THR A 170 14.35 -10.72 -0.70
C THR A 170 13.36 -9.58 -0.97
N LEU A 171 13.84 -8.36 -1.07
CA LEU A 171 13.03 -7.20 -1.45
C LEU A 171 12.43 -7.32 -2.87
N THR A 172 12.79 -8.37 -3.60
CA THR A 172 12.18 -8.81 -4.86
C THR A 172 10.96 -9.69 -4.64
N GLY A 173 10.49 -9.86 -3.40
CA GLY A 173 9.14 -10.31 -3.11
C GLY A 173 8.88 -11.80 -3.18
N THR A 174 9.86 -12.67 -3.07
CA THR A 174 9.60 -14.10 -2.98
C THR A 174 9.50 -14.52 -1.51
N MET A 175 8.32 -14.89 -1.05
CA MET A 175 8.13 -15.56 0.25
C MET A 175 8.38 -17.06 0.06
N LYS A 176 9.41 -17.61 0.70
CA LYS A 176 9.60 -19.07 0.73
C LYS A 176 8.72 -19.65 1.83
N LYS A 177 7.94 -20.68 1.49
CA LYS A 177 7.30 -21.54 2.50
C LYS A 177 8.38 -22.34 3.23
N ASN A 178 8.29 -22.38 4.53
CA ASN A 178 8.85 -23.48 5.30
C ASN A 178 7.97 -24.69 5.15
#